data_d99d05b48b5325d89d44e350fe995beb
#
_entry.id   d99d05b48b5325d89d44e350fe995beb
#
_cell.length_a   1.000
_cell.length_b   1.000
_cell.length_c   1.000
_cell.angle_alpha   90.00
_cell.angle_beta   90.00
_cell.angle_gamma   90.00
#
_symmetry.space_group_name_H-M   'P 1'
#
loop_
_entity.id
_entity.type
_entity.pdbx_description
1 polymer ?
#
loop_
_entity_poly.entity_id
_entity_poly.type
_entity_poly.pdbx_seq_one_letter_code
_entity_poly.pdbx_strand_id
1 'polypeptide(L)'
;MITVILDNNNIVTTISESPYKPILNLEEGQSSLEVESSPELGLEYDPSTKTFIKSNRVKFKEIRNKRDELLSAADYTQLSDSTYPSTQDAWKTYRQQLRDITKGVTDPDTIVFPEEPK
;
A
#
# COMPACT_ATOMS: atom_id res chain seq x y z
N MET A 1 -21.42 -1.29 19.17
CA MET A 1 -20.62 -0.05 19.01
C MET A 1 -19.25 -0.41 18.54
N ILE A 2 -18.81 0.19 17.46
CA ILE A 2 -17.49 -0.02 16.91
C ILE A 2 -16.64 1.22 17.21
N THR A 3 -15.53 1.02 17.90
CA THR A 3 -14.57 2.07 18.23
C THR A 3 -13.28 1.85 17.47
N VAL A 4 -12.82 2.90 16.81
CA VAL A 4 -11.60 2.88 16.01
C VAL A 4 -10.57 3.78 16.69
N ILE A 5 -9.34 3.29 16.83
CA ILE A 5 -8.23 4.11 17.35
C ILE A 5 -7.36 4.52 16.17
N LEU A 6 -7.11 5.82 16.09
CA LEU A 6 -6.29 6.43 15.04
C LEU A 6 -4.96 6.91 15.65
N ASP A 7 -3.89 6.81 14.86
CA ASP A 7 -2.61 7.39 15.23
C ASP A 7 -2.57 8.90 14.90
N ASN A 8 -1.42 9.53 15.09
CA ASN A 8 -1.24 10.96 14.82
C ASN A 8 -1.35 11.33 13.32
N ASN A 9 -1.40 10.35 12.43
CA ASN A 9 -1.60 10.51 10.98
C ASN A 9 -3.03 10.11 10.56
N ASN A 10 -3.94 9.91 11.51
CA ASN A 10 -5.31 9.44 11.28
C ASN A 10 -5.39 8.04 10.67
N ILE A 11 -4.38 7.21 10.89
CA ILE A 11 -4.35 5.82 10.41
C ILE A 11 -5.01 4.91 11.44
N VAL A 12 -5.88 4.02 10.97
CA VAL A 12 -6.58 3.05 11.81
C VAL A 12 -5.57 2.01 12.31
N THR A 13 -5.30 2.02 13.62
CA THR A 13 -4.35 1.10 14.25
C THR A 13 -5.04 0.01 15.04
N THR A 14 -6.23 0.27 15.55
CA THR A 14 -6.99 -0.69 16.37
C THR A 14 -8.48 -0.52 16.10
N ILE A 15 -9.18 -1.65 16.02
CA ILE A 15 -10.63 -1.69 15.90
C ILE A 15 -11.17 -2.55 17.04
N SER A 16 -12.13 -2.00 17.79
CA SER A 16 -12.77 -2.71 18.88
C SER A 16 -14.28 -2.68 18.71
N GLU A 17 -14.92 -3.83 18.79
CA GLU A 17 -16.37 -3.96 18.75
C GLU A 17 -16.87 -4.41 20.11
N SER A 18 -17.79 -3.64 20.70
CA SER A 18 -18.32 -3.92 22.03
C SER A 18 -19.73 -3.32 22.15
N PRO A 19 -20.65 -4.00 22.87
CA PRO A 19 -21.96 -3.40 23.18
C PRO A 19 -21.87 -2.24 24.18
N TYR A 20 -20.69 -2.06 24.80
CA TYR A 20 -20.46 -1.01 25.78
C TYR A 20 -19.38 -0.06 25.30
N LYS A 21 -19.48 1.21 25.72
CA LYS A 21 -18.44 2.19 25.43
C LYS A 21 -17.13 1.77 26.15
N PRO A 22 -16.03 1.54 25.41
CA PRO A 22 -14.79 1.10 26.04
C PRO A 22 -14.13 2.24 26.83
N ILE A 23 -13.40 1.86 27.88
CA ILE A 23 -12.48 2.75 28.58
C ILE A 23 -11.17 2.69 27.80
N LEU A 24 -10.74 3.81 27.22
CA LEU A 24 -9.55 3.87 26.38
C LEU A 24 -8.45 4.65 27.09
N ASN A 25 -7.25 4.04 27.13
CA ASN A 25 -6.02 4.72 27.52
C ASN A 25 -5.26 5.04 26.24
N LEU A 26 -5.48 6.23 25.69
CA LEU A 26 -4.83 6.67 24.46
C LEU A 26 -3.43 7.21 24.76
N GLU A 27 -2.48 6.85 23.90
CA GLU A 27 -1.14 7.45 23.92
C GLU A 27 -1.18 8.83 23.28
N GLU A 28 -0.09 9.60 23.47
CA GLU A 28 0.04 10.92 22.86
C GLU A 28 -0.08 10.82 21.34
N GLY A 29 -0.90 11.67 20.73
CA GLY A 29 -1.16 11.67 19.31
C GLY A 29 -2.24 10.71 18.83
N GLN A 30 -2.75 9.84 19.72
CA GLN A 30 -3.86 8.94 19.38
C GLN A 30 -5.21 9.59 19.60
N SER A 31 -6.19 9.17 18.80
CA SER A 31 -7.58 9.58 18.95
C SER A 31 -8.51 8.38 18.76
N SER A 32 -9.73 8.49 19.22
CA SER A 32 -10.74 7.45 19.05
C SER A 32 -11.95 7.99 18.30
N LEU A 33 -12.63 7.12 17.57
CA LEU A 33 -13.79 7.45 16.77
C LEU A 33 -14.80 6.30 16.85
N GLU A 34 -16.07 6.61 17.06
CA GLU A 34 -17.15 5.64 16.98
C GLU A 34 -17.71 5.61 15.56
N VAL A 35 -17.92 4.40 15.01
CA VAL A 35 -18.39 4.19 13.64
C VAL A 35 -19.49 3.15 13.61
N GLU A 36 -20.33 3.19 12.58
CA GLU A 36 -21.40 2.22 12.37
C GLU A 36 -20.92 0.94 11.71
N SER A 37 -19.95 1.06 10.82
CA SER A 37 -19.35 -0.06 10.09
C SER A 37 -17.87 -0.16 10.36
N SER A 38 -17.35 -1.38 10.53
CA SER A 38 -15.93 -1.60 10.80
C SER A 38 -15.09 -1.30 9.55
N PRO A 39 -14.15 -0.33 9.62
CA PRO A 39 -13.18 -0.12 8.57
C PRO A 39 -12.09 -1.20 8.62
N GLU A 40 -11.21 -1.20 7.62
CA GLU A 40 -10.01 -2.05 7.66
C GLU A 40 -8.88 -1.36 8.40
N LEU A 41 -7.99 -2.16 9.00
CA LEU A 41 -6.76 -1.64 9.59
C LEU A 41 -5.87 -1.03 8.50
N GLY A 42 -5.18 0.06 8.82
CA GLY A 42 -4.28 0.74 7.91
C GLY A 42 -4.94 1.78 7.01
N LEU A 43 -6.26 1.90 7.02
CA LEU A 43 -6.95 2.98 6.30
C LEU A 43 -6.72 4.31 7.02
N GLU A 44 -6.79 5.40 6.26
CA GLU A 44 -6.72 6.75 6.79
C GLU A 44 -8.12 7.34 6.93
N TYR A 45 -8.40 7.96 8.07
CA TYR A 45 -9.65 8.67 8.28
C TYR A 45 -9.56 10.09 7.73
N ASP A 46 -10.50 10.43 6.86
CA ASP A 46 -10.65 11.79 6.33
C ASP A 46 -11.75 12.51 7.10
N PRO A 47 -11.40 13.48 7.99
CA PRO A 47 -12.40 14.19 8.77
C PRO A 47 -13.26 15.14 7.96
N SER A 48 -12.81 15.54 6.77
CA SER A 48 -13.58 16.41 5.87
C SER A 48 -14.80 15.71 5.30
N THR A 49 -14.64 14.46 4.87
CA THR A 49 -15.70 13.63 4.28
C THR A 49 -16.27 12.63 5.27
N LYS A 50 -15.63 12.46 6.43
CA LYS A 50 -15.97 11.45 7.47
C LYS A 50 -15.94 10.03 6.91
N THR A 51 -15.00 9.75 6.02
CA THR A 51 -14.82 8.45 5.38
C THR A 51 -13.41 7.90 5.63
N PHE A 52 -13.27 6.59 5.45
CA PHE A 52 -11.97 5.92 5.52
C PHE A 52 -11.47 5.66 4.11
N ILE A 53 -10.25 6.08 3.82
CA ILE A 53 -9.62 5.96 2.50
C ILE A 53 -8.27 5.25 2.63
N LYS A 54 -7.79 4.68 1.54
CA LYS A 54 -6.39 4.21 1.51
C LYS A 54 -5.47 5.41 1.48
N SER A 55 -4.56 5.49 2.47
CA SER A 55 -3.53 6.53 2.46
C SER A 55 -2.55 6.30 1.32
N ASN A 56 -1.86 7.35 0.90
CA ASN A 56 -0.79 7.24 -0.11
C ASN A 56 0.30 6.26 0.35
N ARG A 57 0.59 6.23 1.64
CA ARG A 57 1.54 5.29 2.23
C ARG A 57 1.15 3.83 1.97
N VAL A 58 -0.11 3.48 2.16
CA VAL A 58 -0.62 2.13 1.91
C VAL A 58 -0.58 1.82 0.41
N LYS A 59 -0.99 2.76 -0.44
CA LYS A 59 -0.95 2.61 -1.90
C LYS A 59 0.47 2.38 -2.40
N PHE A 60 1.45 3.13 -1.91
CA PHE A 60 2.86 2.93 -2.25
C PHE A 60 3.37 1.57 -1.80
N LYS A 61 2.96 1.11 -0.63
CA LYS A 61 3.33 -0.22 -0.13
C LYS A 61 2.79 -1.33 -1.04
N GLU A 62 1.53 -1.23 -1.46
CA GLU A 62 0.93 -2.19 -2.40
C GLU A 62 1.66 -2.19 -3.75
N ILE A 63 2.02 -1.01 -4.26
CA ILE A 63 2.77 -0.87 -5.51
C ILE A 63 4.15 -1.51 -5.39
N ARG A 64 4.86 -1.27 -4.30
CA ARG A 64 6.18 -1.88 -4.07
C ARG A 64 6.11 -3.39 -3.96
N ASN A 65 5.07 -3.92 -3.31
CA ASN A 65 4.86 -5.37 -3.21
C ASN A 65 4.63 -5.99 -4.59
N LYS A 66 3.79 -5.37 -5.41
CA LYS A 66 3.56 -5.83 -6.78
C LYS A 66 4.83 -5.73 -7.62
N ARG A 67 5.57 -4.64 -7.51
CA ARG A 67 6.88 -4.49 -8.17
C ARG A 67 7.83 -5.62 -7.80
N ASP A 68 7.92 -5.94 -6.52
CA ASP A 68 8.82 -6.98 -6.04
C ASP A 68 8.41 -8.37 -6.56
N GLU A 69 7.12 -8.64 -6.66
CA GLU A 69 6.60 -9.86 -7.28
C GLU A 69 7.00 -9.94 -8.77
N LEU A 70 6.85 -8.85 -9.50
CA LEU A 70 7.21 -8.79 -10.91
C LEU A 70 8.73 -8.93 -11.13
N LEU A 71 9.53 -8.32 -10.26
CA LEU A 71 10.99 -8.48 -10.30
C LEU A 71 11.40 -9.93 -10.04
N SER A 72 10.82 -10.57 -9.04
CA SER A 72 11.09 -11.98 -8.75
C SER A 72 10.67 -12.88 -9.90
N ALA A 73 9.53 -12.63 -10.51
CA ALA A 73 9.06 -13.38 -11.66
C ALA A 73 9.94 -13.22 -12.90
N ALA A 74 10.70 -12.11 -12.99
CA ALA A 74 11.59 -11.82 -14.12
C ALA A 74 13.05 -12.19 -13.85
N ASP A 75 13.40 -12.69 -12.67
CA ASP A 75 14.79 -12.99 -12.30
C ASP A 75 15.44 -14.03 -13.22
N TYR A 76 14.66 -15.02 -13.69
CA TYR A 76 15.17 -16.04 -14.60
C TYR A 76 15.68 -15.48 -15.94
N THR A 77 15.22 -14.29 -16.35
CA THR A 77 15.63 -13.64 -17.60
C THR A 77 17.07 -13.15 -17.56
N GLN A 78 17.67 -13.08 -16.38
CA GLN A 78 19.05 -12.65 -16.19
C GLN A 78 20.03 -13.82 -16.13
N LEU A 79 19.52 -15.05 -16.23
CA LEU A 79 20.34 -16.26 -16.32
C LEU A 79 20.70 -16.54 -17.78
N SER A 80 21.96 -16.88 -18.04
CA SER A 80 22.48 -17.05 -19.40
C SER A 80 21.91 -18.28 -20.15
N ASP A 81 21.39 -19.24 -19.40
CA ASP A 81 20.86 -20.49 -19.94
C ASP A 81 19.34 -20.59 -19.91
N SER A 82 18.67 -19.48 -19.55
CA SER A 82 17.21 -19.43 -19.50
C SER A 82 16.60 -19.07 -20.85
N THR A 83 15.41 -19.62 -21.13
CA THR A 83 14.63 -19.30 -22.32
C THR A 83 13.52 -18.30 -21.91
N TYR A 84 13.42 -17.18 -22.62
CA TYR A 84 12.43 -16.15 -22.37
C TYR A 84 12.13 -15.36 -23.66
N PRO A 85 10.96 -14.71 -23.75
CA PRO A 85 10.65 -13.86 -24.91
C PRO A 85 11.53 -12.62 -24.95
N SER A 86 11.79 -12.10 -26.15
CA SER A 86 12.57 -10.88 -26.37
C SER A 86 14.07 -11.05 -26.03
N THR A 87 14.78 -9.96 -25.79
CA THR A 87 16.21 -9.94 -25.50
C THR A 87 16.48 -9.72 -24.02
N GLN A 88 17.65 -10.14 -23.56
CA GLN A 88 18.06 -9.89 -22.18
C GLN A 88 18.12 -8.38 -21.86
N ASP A 89 18.55 -7.56 -22.82
CA ASP A 89 18.61 -6.11 -22.65
C ASP A 89 17.23 -5.50 -22.50
N ALA A 90 16.22 -5.99 -23.22
CA ALA A 90 14.84 -5.54 -23.06
C ALA A 90 14.31 -5.85 -21.65
N TRP A 91 14.63 -7.02 -21.12
CA TRP A 91 14.28 -7.40 -19.75
C TRP A 91 15.03 -6.60 -18.70
N LYS A 92 16.31 -6.26 -18.92
CA LYS A 92 17.05 -5.36 -18.04
C LYS A 92 16.41 -3.99 -17.96
N THR A 93 15.98 -3.44 -19.10
CA THR A 93 15.26 -2.17 -19.15
C THR A 93 13.95 -2.24 -18.38
N TYR A 94 13.15 -3.29 -18.61
CA TYR A 94 11.90 -3.52 -17.88
C TYR A 94 12.11 -3.60 -16.37
N ARG A 95 13.10 -4.37 -15.92
CA ARG A 95 13.43 -4.51 -14.51
C ARG A 95 13.87 -3.18 -13.89
N GLN A 96 14.63 -2.37 -14.63
CA GLN A 96 15.05 -1.05 -14.17
C GLN A 96 13.84 -0.10 -14.03
N GLN A 97 12.90 -0.15 -14.97
CA GLN A 97 11.65 0.60 -14.89
C GLN A 97 10.85 0.20 -13.64
N LEU A 98 10.82 -1.07 -13.30
CA LEU A 98 10.17 -1.54 -12.07
C LEU A 98 10.86 -1.00 -10.81
N ARG A 99 12.19 -1.02 -10.76
CA ARG A 99 12.93 -0.49 -9.62
C ARG A 99 12.68 0.99 -9.40
N ASP A 100 12.51 1.76 -10.47
CA ASP A 100 12.35 3.21 -10.43
C ASP A 100 10.87 3.64 -10.37
N ILE A 101 9.93 2.70 -10.29
CA ILE A 101 8.50 2.99 -10.45
C ILE A 101 7.95 3.99 -9.44
N THR A 102 8.52 4.03 -8.23
CA THR A 102 8.10 4.98 -7.18
C THR A 102 9.04 6.19 -7.06
N LYS A 103 10.12 6.22 -7.85
CA LYS A 103 11.14 7.26 -7.73
C LYS A 103 10.60 8.61 -8.21
N GLY A 104 10.65 9.62 -7.34
CA GLY A 104 10.19 10.97 -7.66
C GLY A 104 8.67 11.11 -7.76
N VAL A 105 7.90 10.08 -7.42
CA VAL A 105 6.44 10.09 -7.51
C VAL A 105 5.85 10.49 -6.17
N THR A 106 4.98 11.50 -6.18
CA THR A 106 4.25 11.96 -4.98
C THR A 106 2.82 11.42 -4.93
N ASP A 107 2.22 11.14 -6.08
CA ASP A 107 0.85 10.62 -6.19
C ASP A 107 0.88 9.18 -6.72
N PRO A 108 0.55 8.18 -5.87
CA PRO A 108 0.58 6.79 -6.29
C PRO A 108 -0.44 6.44 -7.37
N ASP A 109 -1.51 7.22 -7.50
CA ASP A 109 -2.55 6.98 -8.51
C ASP A 109 -2.07 7.29 -9.93
N THR A 110 -0.95 8.00 -10.07
CA THR A 110 -0.34 8.31 -11.39
C THR A 110 0.60 7.22 -11.88
N ILE A 111 0.91 6.23 -11.05
CA ILE A 111 1.85 5.18 -11.39
C ILE A 111 1.23 4.20 -12.37
N VAL A 112 1.96 3.91 -13.45
CA VAL A 112 1.61 2.88 -14.44
C VAL A 112 2.75 1.87 -14.50
N PHE A 113 2.42 0.58 -14.37
CA PHE A 113 3.40 -0.48 -14.46
C PHE A 113 3.85 -0.66 -15.92
N PRO A 114 5.17 -0.87 -16.18
CA PRO A 114 5.65 -1.11 -17.52
C PRO A 114 5.16 -2.45 -18.05
N GLU A 115 5.07 -2.59 -19.38
CA GLU A 115 4.71 -3.84 -20.02
C GLU A 115 5.93 -4.77 -20.09
N GLU A 116 5.69 -6.07 -19.93
CA GLU A 116 6.73 -7.06 -20.10
C GLU A 116 7.21 -7.13 -21.57
N PRO A 117 8.52 -7.35 -21.81
CA PRO A 117 9.03 -7.59 -23.16
C PRO A 117 8.40 -8.84 -23.78
N LYS A 118 8.12 -8.77 -25.07
CA LYS A 118 7.48 -9.86 -25.83
C LYS A 118 8.38 -10.38 -26.92
#